data_1be4684054b9991c86c63e6c234d2d1c
#
_entry.id   1be4684054b9991c86c63e6c234d2d1c
#
_cell.length_a   1.000
_cell.length_b   1.000
_cell.length_c   1.000
_cell.angle_alpha   90.00
_cell.angle_beta   90.00
_cell.angle_gamma   90.00
#
_symmetry.space_group_name_H-M   'P 1'
#
loop_
_entity.id
_entity.type
_entity.pdbx_description
1 polymer ?
#
loop_
_entity_poly.entity_id
_entity_poly.type
_entity_poly.pdbx_seq_one_letter_code
_entity_poly.pdbx_strand_id
1 'polypeptide(L)'
;MVGSSHYESNKREFLEIIKSKSVRTVLQPILSLRSGDVEGYEALTRGPSGSFFENPENLFRISQTCNMVWELEYLCRAKALEKFGAQEVHGRLFLNVNPNVMHDSKFRKGFTKGYIEQFNINPQRIVFEITEREAVRNVTDFVNTVDNYKAHEYISCCRRHRD
;
A
#
# COMPACT_ATOMS: atom_id res chain seq x y z
N MET A 1 -29.54 13.31 -12.32
CA MET A 1 -29.91 12.09 -11.58
C MET A 1 -29.09 10.82 -11.89
N VAL A 2 -28.37 10.76 -13.00
CA VAL A 2 -27.55 9.58 -13.38
C VAL A 2 -26.32 9.39 -12.50
N GLY A 3 -25.71 10.46 -11.96
CA GLY A 3 -24.50 10.36 -11.15
C GLY A 3 -24.67 9.72 -9.77
N SER A 4 -25.85 9.79 -9.17
CA SER A 4 -26.12 9.23 -7.85
C SER A 4 -26.20 7.69 -7.86
N SER A 5 -26.77 7.13 -8.91
CA SER A 5 -26.94 5.67 -9.06
C SER A 5 -25.59 4.95 -9.25
N HIS A 6 -24.69 5.51 -10.06
CA HIS A 6 -23.34 4.95 -10.26
C HIS A 6 -22.48 5.04 -9.01
N TYR A 7 -22.60 6.13 -8.25
CA TYR A 7 -21.87 6.29 -7.02
C TYR A 7 -22.27 5.24 -5.96
N GLU A 8 -23.56 5.04 -5.75
CA GLU A 8 -24.07 4.03 -4.80
C GLU A 8 -23.71 2.60 -5.23
N SER A 9 -23.72 2.32 -6.54
CA SER A 9 -23.26 1.04 -7.08
C SER A 9 -21.78 0.80 -6.79
N ASN A 10 -20.92 1.78 -7.07
CA ASN A 10 -19.49 1.69 -6.82
C ASN A 10 -19.19 1.54 -5.31
N LYS A 11 -19.90 2.27 -4.45
CA LYS A 11 -19.76 2.14 -3.00
C LYS A 11 -20.08 0.71 -2.53
N ARG A 12 -21.17 0.13 -3.01
CA ARG A 12 -21.56 -1.25 -2.68
C ARG A 12 -20.50 -2.26 -3.14
N GLU A 13 -20.04 -2.14 -4.37
CA GLU A 13 -18.99 -3.00 -4.92
C GLU A 13 -17.70 -2.86 -4.12
N PHE A 14 -17.30 -1.65 -3.76
CA PHE A 14 -16.12 -1.41 -2.90
C PHE A 14 -16.25 -2.12 -1.53
N LEU A 15 -17.41 -2.04 -0.88
CA LEU A 15 -17.64 -2.72 0.40
C LEU A 15 -17.53 -4.24 0.26
N GLU A 16 -18.01 -4.81 -0.84
CA GLU A 16 -17.84 -6.24 -1.12
C GLU A 16 -16.38 -6.59 -1.39
N ILE A 17 -15.59 -5.74 -2.07
CA ILE A 17 -14.16 -5.93 -2.26
C ILE A 17 -13.42 -5.99 -0.92
N ILE A 18 -13.72 -5.06 0.01
CA ILE A 18 -13.11 -5.07 1.35
C ILE A 18 -13.50 -6.32 2.12
N LYS A 19 -14.78 -6.68 2.14
CA LYS A 19 -15.33 -7.83 2.85
C LYS A 19 -14.77 -9.16 2.34
N SER A 20 -14.73 -9.34 1.02
CA SER A 20 -14.21 -10.55 0.37
C SER A 20 -12.68 -10.55 0.24
N LYS A 21 -12.01 -9.45 0.62
CA LYS A 21 -10.56 -9.26 0.46
C LYS A 21 -10.06 -9.48 -0.98
N SER A 22 -10.89 -9.13 -1.96
CA SER A 22 -10.66 -9.40 -3.37
C SER A 22 -9.78 -8.36 -4.08
N VAL A 23 -8.78 -7.82 -3.36
CA VAL A 23 -7.67 -7.10 -3.98
C VAL A 23 -6.52 -8.05 -4.30
N ARG A 24 -5.80 -7.75 -5.35
CA ARG A 24 -4.60 -8.49 -5.76
C ARG A 24 -3.38 -7.58 -5.82
N THR A 25 -2.23 -8.14 -5.59
CA THR A 25 -0.95 -7.45 -5.71
C THR A 25 -0.24 -7.87 -7.00
N VAL A 26 0.28 -6.89 -7.74
CA VAL A 26 1.24 -7.10 -8.83
C VAL A 26 2.61 -6.67 -8.33
N LEU A 27 3.63 -7.50 -8.49
CA LEU A 27 5.01 -7.15 -8.17
C LEU A 27 5.69 -6.67 -9.45
N GLN A 28 6.02 -5.38 -9.50
CA GLN A 28 6.74 -4.76 -10.62
C GLN A 28 8.23 -4.72 -10.28
N PRO A 29 9.12 -5.34 -11.12
CA PRO A 29 10.54 -5.33 -10.84
C PRO A 29 11.14 -3.92 -10.95
N ILE A 30 12.06 -3.62 -10.03
CA ILE A 30 12.89 -2.42 -10.01
C ILE A 30 14.31 -2.86 -10.37
N LEU A 31 14.84 -2.31 -11.44
CA LEU A 31 16.15 -2.67 -11.97
C LEU A 31 17.21 -1.64 -11.57
N SER A 32 18.40 -2.11 -11.25
CA SER A 32 19.58 -1.29 -11.10
C SER A 32 20.03 -0.78 -12.47
N LEU A 33 20.10 0.53 -12.66
CA LEU A 33 20.62 1.11 -13.90
C LEU A 33 22.14 0.88 -14.08
N ARG A 34 22.83 0.51 -13.00
CA ARG A 34 24.27 0.25 -13.04
C ARG A 34 24.61 -1.16 -13.49
N SER A 35 23.89 -2.17 -12.95
CA SER A 35 24.18 -3.58 -13.19
C SER A 35 23.15 -4.28 -14.08
N GLY A 36 21.93 -3.74 -14.23
CA GLY A 36 20.81 -4.39 -14.90
C GLY A 36 20.09 -5.43 -14.04
N ASP A 37 20.57 -5.69 -12.83
CA ASP A 37 19.97 -6.67 -11.93
C ASP A 37 18.68 -6.15 -11.28
N VAL A 38 17.84 -7.09 -10.82
CA VAL A 38 16.64 -6.77 -10.05
C VAL A 38 17.04 -6.40 -8.61
N GLU A 39 16.84 -5.15 -8.21
CA GLU A 39 17.06 -4.67 -6.85
C GLU A 39 15.89 -4.99 -5.91
N GLY A 40 14.69 -5.09 -6.46
CA GLY A 40 13.49 -5.36 -5.70
C GLY A 40 12.23 -5.28 -6.54
N TYR A 41 11.09 -5.17 -5.84
CA TYR A 41 9.77 -5.17 -6.47
C TYR A 41 8.88 -4.13 -5.81
N GLU A 42 8.23 -3.30 -6.61
CA GLU A 42 7.15 -2.43 -6.14
C GLU A 42 5.84 -3.22 -6.09
N ALA A 43 5.17 -3.18 -4.94
CA ALA A 43 3.86 -3.80 -4.77
C ALA A 43 2.77 -2.85 -5.25
N LEU A 44 2.14 -3.20 -6.35
CA LEU A 44 1.07 -2.44 -6.96
C LEU A 44 -0.28 -3.13 -6.72
N THR A 45 -1.18 -2.44 -6.06
CA THR A 45 -2.55 -2.93 -5.82
C THR A 45 -3.38 -2.88 -7.08
N ARG A 46 -4.24 -3.88 -7.26
CA ARG A 46 -5.29 -3.95 -8.26
C ARG A 46 -6.56 -4.50 -7.62
N GLY A 47 -7.70 -3.95 -7.96
CA GLY A 47 -8.99 -4.58 -7.65
C GLY A 47 -9.30 -5.76 -8.56
N PRO A 48 -10.54 -6.27 -8.53
CA PRO A 48 -10.97 -7.37 -9.38
C PRO A 48 -10.78 -7.05 -10.87
N SER A 49 -10.29 -8.04 -11.62
CA SER A 49 -10.05 -7.87 -13.06
C SER A 49 -11.34 -7.55 -13.82
N GLY A 50 -11.27 -6.60 -14.75
CA GLY A 50 -12.41 -6.16 -15.56
C GLY A 50 -13.40 -5.26 -14.81
N SER A 51 -13.18 -4.99 -13.50
CA SER A 51 -14.03 -4.07 -12.75
C SER A 51 -13.53 -2.62 -12.84
N PHE A 52 -14.40 -1.68 -12.48
CA PHE A 52 -14.03 -0.27 -12.29
C PHE A 52 -12.86 -0.11 -11.29
N PHE A 53 -12.73 -1.01 -10.34
CA PHE A 53 -11.73 -1.03 -9.30
C PHE A 53 -10.42 -1.72 -9.68
N GLU A 54 -10.28 -2.25 -10.88
CA GLU A 54 -8.99 -2.76 -11.36
C GLU A 54 -7.93 -1.64 -11.34
N ASN A 55 -8.34 -0.39 -11.64
CA ASN A 55 -7.50 0.79 -11.41
C ASN A 55 -7.45 1.13 -9.90
N PRO A 56 -6.25 1.14 -9.28
CA PRO A 56 -6.08 1.45 -7.86
C PRO A 56 -6.54 2.86 -7.48
N GLU A 57 -6.47 3.85 -8.38
CA GLU A 57 -6.95 5.21 -8.11
C GLU A 57 -8.44 5.21 -7.74
N ASN A 58 -9.24 4.39 -8.39
CA ASN A 58 -10.67 4.25 -8.09
C ASN A 58 -10.90 3.62 -6.72
N LEU A 59 -10.08 2.61 -6.34
CA LEU A 59 -10.12 2.02 -4.99
C LEU A 59 -9.88 3.08 -3.92
N PHE A 60 -8.77 3.82 -4.04
CA PHE A 60 -8.40 4.82 -3.05
C PHE A 60 -9.37 6.01 -3.03
N ARG A 61 -9.88 6.45 -4.17
CA ARG A 61 -10.88 7.52 -4.23
C ARG A 61 -12.17 7.15 -3.50
N ILE A 62 -12.70 5.94 -3.73
CA ILE A 62 -13.93 5.49 -3.06
C ILE A 62 -13.66 5.20 -1.57
N SER A 63 -12.49 4.66 -1.20
CA SER A 63 -12.15 4.46 0.20
C SER A 63 -12.16 5.76 1.01
N GLN A 64 -11.71 6.87 0.43
CA GLN A 64 -11.78 8.19 1.06
C GLN A 64 -13.22 8.62 1.30
N THR A 65 -14.11 8.47 0.32
CA THR A 65 -15.52 8.83 0.45
C THR A 65 -16.29 7.93 1.43
N CYS A 66 -15.83 6.69 1.61
CA CYS A 66 -16.39 5.73 2.58
C CYS A 66 -15.76 5.83 3.98
N ASN A 67 -14.74 6.69 4.17
CA ASN A 67 -13.94 6.75 5.39
C ASN A 67 -13.34 5.38 5.78
N MET A 68 -12.82 4.67 4.77
CA MET A 68 -12.26 3.32 4.88
C MET A 68 -10.84 3.23 4.26
N VAL A 69 -10.09 4.31 4.31
CA VAL A 69 -8.71 4.34 3.76
C VAL A 69 -7.82 3.38 4.53
N TRP A 70 -7.96 3.33 5.85
CA TRP A 70 -7.18 2.42 6.69
C TRP A 70 -7.45 0.95 6.36
N GLU A 71 -8.71 0.56 6.23
CA GLU A 71 -9.08 -0.82 5.89
C GLU A 71 -8.50 -1.24 4.53
N LEU A 72 -8.54 -0.34 3.54
CA LEU A 72 -7.95 -0.60 2.24
C LEU A 72 -6.42 -0.70 2.32
N GLU A 73 -5.75 0.25 2.98
CA GLU A 73 -4.29 0.24 3.19
C GLU A 73 -3.83 -1.04 3.90
N TYR A 74 -4.53 -1.41 4.97
CA TYR A 74 -4.29 -2.64 5.71
C TYR A 74 -4.38 -3.87 4.80
N LEU A 75 -5.45 -3.97 4.02
CA LEU A 75 -5.69 -5.09 3.11
C LEU A 75 -4.62 -5.15 2.00
N CYS A 76 -4.31 -4.02 1.37
CA CYS A 76 -3.30 -3.94 0.32
C CYS A 76 -1.93 -4.38 0.83
N ARG A 77 -1.53 -3.91 2.01
CA ARG A 77 -0.24 -4.27 2.62
C ARG A 77 -0.18 -5.73 3.01
N ALA A 78 -1.25 -6.26 3.60
CA ALA A 78 -1.35 -7.67 3.93
C ALA A 78 -1.17 -8.55 2.68
N LYS A 79 -1.86 -8.23 1.58
CA LYS A 79 -1.77 -8.95 0.31
C LYS A 79 -0.40 -8.83 -0.37
N ALA A 80 0.26 -7.69 -0.22
CA ALA A 80 1.62 -7.49 -0.74
C ALA A 80 2.64 -8.37 0.00
N LEU A 81 2.58 -8.39 1.34
CA LEU A 81 3.46 -9.21 2.17
C LEU A 81 3.21 -10.71 1.99
N GLU A 82 1.94 -11.13 1.94
CA GLU A 82 1.54 -12.50 1.62
C GLU A 82 2.17 -12.95 0.29
N LYS A 83 2.00 -12.16 -0.77
CA LYS A 83 2.52 -12.49 -2.09
C LYS A 83 4.04 -12.51 -2.13
N PHE A 84 4.69 -11.53 -1.52
CA PHE A 84 6.16 -11.46 -1.49
C PHE A 84 6.77 -12.60 -0.68
N GLY A 85 6.18 -12.95 0.48
CA GLY A 85 6.65 -14.05 1.31
C GLY A 85 6.42 -15.43 0.68
N ALA A 86 5.36 -15.58 -0.13
CA ALA A 86 5.09 -16.83 -0.85
C ALA A 86 5.98 -17.06 -2.07
N GLN A 87 6.70 -16.05 -2.52
CA GLN A 87 7.60 -16.13 -3.67
C GLN A 87 9.05 -16.10 -3.19
N GLU A 88 9.87 -17.04 -3.65
CA GLU A 88 11.33 -17.05 -3.43
C GLU A 88 12.02 -15.99 -4.29
N VAL A 89 11.61 -14.73 -4.14
CA VAL A 89 12.21 -13.61 -4.87
C VAL A 89 13.35 -12.99 -4.08
N HIS A 90 14.42 -12.63 -4.78
CA HIS A 90 15.51 -11.86 -4.19
C HIS A 90 15.21 -10.36 -4.25
N GLY A 91 15.93 -9.56 -3.41
CA GLY A 91 15.78 -8.12 -3.37
C GLY A 91 14.77 -7.62 -2.32
N ARG A 92 14.35 -6.37 -2.49
CA ARG A 92 13.50 -5.64 -1.54
C ARG A 92 12.05 -5.56 -2.03
N LEU A 93 11.12 -5.43 -1.08
CA LEU A 93 9.73 -5.11 -1.36
C LEU A 93 9.48 -3.64 -1.07
N PHE A 94 9.03 -2.90 -2.06
CA PHE A 94 8.67 -1.49 -1.96
C PHE A 94 7.16 -1.37 -1.80
N LEU A 95 6.74 -0.70 -0.72
CA LEU A 95 5.34 -0.54 -0.33
C LEU A 95 5.00 0.96 -0.29
N ASN A 96 4.06 1.39 -1.10
CA ASN A 96 3.52 2.74 -1.02
C ASN A 96 2.72 2.91 0.28
N VAL A 97 2.88 4.04 0.94
CA VAL A 97 2.22 4.37 2.21
C VAL A 97 1.60 5.75 2.14
N ASN A 98 0.35 5.85 2.57
CA ASN A 98 -0.29 7.11 2.84
C ASN A 98 -0.05 7.50 4.33
N PRO A 99 0.73 8.55 4.63
CA PRO A 99 1.02 8.93 6.01
C PRO A 99 -0.22 9.33 6.82
N ASN A 100 -1.29 9.78 6.14
CA ASN A 100 -2.53 10.20 6.82
C ASN A 100 -3.26 9.03 7.52
N VAL A 101 -2.96 7.78 7.17
CA VAL A 101 -3.58 6.61 7.84
C VAL A 101 -3.21 6.52 9.33
N MET A 102 -2.13 7.15 9.76
CA MET A 102 -1.72 7.16 11.17
C MET A 102 -2.70 7.91 12.08
N HIS A 103 -3.52 8.79 11.51
CA HIS A 103 -4.57 9.52 12.23
C HIS A 103 -5.90 8.76 12.30
N ASP A 104 -6.02 7.66 11.60
CA ASP A 104 -7.21 6.83 11.69
C ASP A 104 -7.29 6.18 13.07
N SER A 105 -8.44 6.30 13.73
CA SER A 105 -8.67 5.73 15.06
C SER A 105 -8.51 4.21 15.13
N LYS A 106 -8.59 3.56 13.98
CA LYS A 106 -8.40 2.10 13.82
C LYS A 106 -6.95 1.72 13.54
N PHE A 107 -6.08 2.71 13.33
CA PHE A 107 -4.67 2.46 13.06
C PHE A 107 -4.01 1.67 14.19
N ARG A 108 -3.33 0.59 13.85
CA ARG A 108 -2.59 -0.23 14.79
C ARG A 108 -1.10 -0.18 14.48
N LYS A 109 -0.33 0.41 15.40
CA LYS A 109 1.13 0.40 15.30
C LYS A 109 1.64 -1.05 15.25
N GLY A 110 2.63 -1.30 14.39
CA GLY A 110 3.27 -2.61 14.34
C GLY A 110 2.49 -3.71 13.62
N PHE A 111 1.33 -3.43 13.00
CA PHE A 111 0.57 -4.48 12.30
C PHE A 111 1.38 -5.17 11.19
N THR A 112 2.28 -4.43 10.53
CA THR A 112 3.18 -4.97 9.50
C THR A 112 4.12 -6.03 10.08
N LYS A 113 4.56 -5.85 11.35
CA LYS A 113 5.45 -6.79 12.03
C LYS A 113 4.85 -8.21 12.12
N GLY A 114 3.57 -8.32 12.46
CA GLY A 114 2.90 -9.62 12.53
C GLY A 114 2.91 -10.38 11.19
N TYR A 115 2.71 -9.68 10.07
CA TYR A 115 2.80 -10.31 8.75
C TYR A 115 4.23 -10.67 8.36
N ILE A 116 5.20 -9.83 8.68
CA ILE A 116 6.62 -10.09 8.42
C ILE A 116 7.09 -11.33 9.17
N GLU A 117 6.72 -11.47 10.43
CA GLU A 117 6.99 -12.66 11.24
C GLU A 117 6.28 -13.90 10.68
N GLN A 118 5.00 -13.78 10.33
CA GLN A 118 4.21 -14.87 9.76
C GLN A 118 4.81 -15.44 8.46
N PHE A 119 5.33 -14.57 7.59
CA PHE A 119 5.90 -14.98 6.31
C PHE A 119 7.43 -15.09 6.32
N ASN A 120 8.06 -14.99 7.49
CA ASN A 120 9.52 -15.08 7.67
C ASN A 120 10.30 -14.10 6.75
N ILE A 121 9.80 -12.88 6.61
CA ILE A 121 10.43 -11.85 5.81
C ILE A 121 11.42 -11.07 6.67
N ASN A 122 12.66 -10.88 6.18
CA ASN A 122 13.61 -10.00 6.85
C ASN A 122 13.11 -8.53 6.79
N PRO A 123 12.91 -7.83 7.93
CA PRO A 123 12.45 -6.44 7.95
C PRO A 123 13.27 -5.48 7.06
N GLN A 124 14.58 -5.68 6.97
CA GLN A 124 15.48 -4.87 6.14
C GLN A 124 15.22 -5.03 4.63
N ARG A 125 14.42 -5.99 4.23
CA ARG A 125 13.95 -6.14 2.85
C ARG A 125 12.69 -5.32 2.56
N ILE A 126 12.07 -4.70 3.56
CA ILE A 126 10.87 -3.88 3.37
C ILE A 126 11.27 -2.41 3.28
N VAL A 127 10.85 -1.77 2.20
CA VAL A 127 11.04 -0.33 1.95
C VAL A 127 9.67 0.33 1.90
N PHE A 128 9.43 1.29 2.80
CA PHE A 128 8.23 2.12 2.74
C PHE A 128 8.49 3.37 1.91
N GLU A 129 7.70 3.54 0.87
CA GLU A 129 7.76 4.70 -0.02
C GLU A 129 6.64 5.69 0.34
N ILE A 130 7.03 6.93 0.62
CA ILE A 130 6.11 8.03 0.88
C ILE A 130 6.32 9.04 -0.26
N THR A 131 5.23 9.47 -0.89
CA THR A 131 5.34 10.43 -1.99
C THR A 131 5.74 11.82 -1.47
N GLU A 132 6.56 12.54 -2.23
CA GLU A 132 6.98 13.91 -1.91
C GLU A 132 5.76 14.83 -1.69
N ARG A 133 4.71 14.66 -2.47
CA ARG A 133 3.48 15.45 -2.35
C ARG A 133 2.81 15.30 -0.98
N GLU A 134 2.82 14.12 -0.42
CA GLU A 134 2.27 13.83 0.91
C GLU A 134 3.22 14.30 2.01
N ALA A 135 4.53 14.13 1.83
CA ALA A 135 5.53 14.62 2.75
C ALA A 135 5.48 16.15 2.93
N VAL A 136 5.27 16.90 1.84
CA VAL A 136 5.18 18.38 1.87
C VAL A 136 3.87 18.88 2.48
N ARG A 137 2.76 18.14 2.30
CA ARG A 137 1.45 18.54 2.84
C ARG A 137 1.40 18.52 4.36
N ASN A 138 2.08 17.59 4.98
CA ASN A 138 2.14 17.47 6.43
C ASN A 138 3.49 16.90 6.88
N VAL A 139 4.44 17.79 7.10
CA VAL A 139 5.81 17.44 7.50
C VAL A 139 5.85 16.69 8.84
N THR A 140 4.99 17.06 9.79
CA THR A 140 4.93 16.40 11.11
C THR A 140 4.51 14.94 10.98
N ASP A 141 3.47 14.67 10.20
CA ASP A 141 3.03 13.30 9.98
C ASP A 141 4.04 12.47 9.19
N PHE A 142 4.72 13.10 8.24
CA PHE A 142 5.81 12.48 7.52
C PHE A 142 6.93 12.04 8.48
N VAL A 143 7.40 12.94 9.35
CA VAL A 143 8.45 12.63 10.34
C VAL A 143 8.00 11.50 11.28
N ASN A 144 6.79 11.60 11.85
CA ASN A 144 6.23 10.58 12.74
C ASN A 144 6.12 9.20 12.04
N THR A 145 5.75 9.20 10.75
CA THR A 145 5.65 7.97 9.94
C THR A 145 7.02 7.35 9.75
N VAL A 146 8.00 8.15 9.35
CA VAL A 146 9.39 7.70 9.14
C VAL A 146 9.98 7.14 10.44
N ASP A 147 9.81 7.83 11.56
CA ASP A 147 10.32 7.40 12.85
C ASP A 147 9.67 6.10 13.34
N ASN A 148 8.36 5.95 13.11
CA ASN A 148 7.66 4.69 13.41
C ASN A 148 8.22 3.51 12.60
N TYR A 149 8.52 3.71 11.32
CA TYR A 149 9.09 2.63 10.49
C TYR A 149 10.54 2.33 10.84
N LYS A 150 11.36 3.36 11.11
CA LYS A 150 12.75 3.17 11.58
C LYS A 150 12.83 2.40 12.90
N ALA A 151 11.91 2.66 13.84
CA ALA A 151 11.85 1.95 15.11
C ALA A 151 11.59 0.43 14.96
N HIS A 152 11.11 0.00 13.80
CA HIS A 152 10.88 -1.41 13.44
C HIS A 152 11.91 -1.97 12.43
N GLU A 153 13.05 -1.29 12.27
CA GLU A 153 14.15 -1.67 11.36
C GLU A 153 13.78 -1.68 9.86
N TYR A 154 12.67 -1.03 9.47
CA TYR A 154 12.30 -0.87 8.08
C TYR A 154 13.08 0.25 7.41
N ILE A 155 13.31 0.11 6.11
CA ILE A 155 13.84 1.18 5.29
C ILE A 155 12.67 2.10 4.89
N SER A 156 12.89 3.41 4.94
CA SER A 156 11.94 4.40 4.43
C SER A 156 12.62 5.29 3.39
N CYS A 157 11.94 5.58 2.30
CA CYS A 157 12.42 6.52 1.31
C CYS A 157 11.30 7.49 0.88
N CYS A 158 11.70 8.68 0.44
CA CYS A 158 10.79 9.63 -0.17
C CYS A 158 10.88 9.47 -1.69
N ARG A 159 9.74 9.17 -2.33
CA ARG A 159 9.66 9.03 -3.79
C ARG A 159 9.20 10.35 -4.40
N ARG A 160 10.00 10.86 -5.35
CA ARG A 160 9.60 12.00 -6.16
C ARG A 160 8.52 11.55 -7.15
N HIS A 161 7.37 12.22 -7.15
CA HIS A 161 6.34 12.00 -8.17
C HIS A 161 6.93 12.43 -9.52
N ARG A 162 6.99 11.52 -10.48
CA ARG A 162 7.25 11.88 -11.88
C ARG A 162 5.88 11.99 -12.54
N ASP A 163 5.54 13.20 -12.95
CA ASP A 163 4.38 13.49 -13.80
C ASP A 163 4.48 12.71 -15.11
#